data_45bc43dcac3dde1008adb5d6bd61a9c5
#
_entry.id   45bc43dcac3dde1008adb5d6bd61a9c5
#
_cell.length_a   1.000
_cell.length_b   1.000
_cell.length_c   1.000
_cell.angle_alpha   90.00
_cell.angle_beta   90.00
_cell.angle_gamma   90.00
#
_symmetry.space_group_name_H-M   'P 1'
#
loop_
_entity.id
_entity.type
_entity.pdbx_description
1 polymer ?
#
loop_
_entity_poly.entity_id
_entity_poly.type
_entity_poly.pdbx_seq_one_letter_code
_entity_poly.pdbx_strand_id
1 'polypeptide(L)'
;MSLEPDLARGLSVDAPTVGHIISAYALGVVVGAPTIAVLSARLSRRILLIGLMALFAIGNTLSALAPTYGWMLAFRFLAGLPHGAYFGIASLVAASLVPADRRTQAVGRVMLGLTVATIVGVPFATLLGQVASWRWVFALVGVLALATATLVALLAPIDTPDRDASPLRELGALQRSQVWLTLGTGAIGFGGMFAVYTYLASTLMDVTGVSARMVPVVLAVFGAGMTIGNLVVPRFADRALMPTAGALLLWSAAALALYPLAAGGMATMMLDVFAIGLGGALGTVLQTRLMDVAGDAQALAAALNHSAFNTANAIGPWLGGLAIAGGFGWTSTGIVGCGLALGGLAIWAVSYAVQRGGIGLPRAAEPLPDNG
;
A
#
# COMPACT_ATOMS: atom_id res chain seq x y z
N MET A 1 0.91 -14.34 -5.90
CA MET A 1 2.18 -14.95 -6.33
C MET A 1 2.35 -16.37 -5.80
N SER A 2 2.17 -16.67 -4.51
CA SER A 2 2.31 -18.02 -3.97
C SER A 2 1.30 -19.07 -4.50
N LEU A 3 0.16 -18.63 -5.04
CA LEU A 3 -0.88 -19.48 -5.65
C LEU A 3 -0.80 -19.55 -7.19
N GLU A 4 0.21 -18.93 -7.79
CA GLU A 4 0.34 -18.83 -9.23
C GLU A 4 0.33 -20.20 -9.95
N PRO A 5 1.09 -21.22 -9.49
CA PRO A 5 1.07 -22.54 -10.14
C PRO A 5 -0.29 -23.24 -10.04
N ASP A 6 -1.01 -23.03 -8.94
CA ASP A 6 -2.31 -23.67 -8.71
C ASP A 6 -3.41 -22.99 -9.54
N LEU A 7 -3.33 -21.66 -9.69
CA LEU A 7 -4.21 -20.87 -10.58
C LEU A 7 -3.96 -21.23 -12.05
N ALA A 8 -2.71 -21.34 -12.48
CA ALA A 8 -2.34 -21.71 -13.83
C ALA A 8 -2.95 -23.07 -14.21
N ARG A 9 -2.78 -24.06 -13.35
CA ARG A 9 -3.36 -25.40 -13.53
C ARG A 9 -4.89 -25.38 -13.48
N GLY A 10 -5.46 -24.70 -12.49
CA GLY A 10 -6.91 -24.69 -12.26
C GLY A 10 -7.71 -23.92 -13.30
N LEU A 11 -7.10 -22.98 -14.00
CA LEU A 11 -7.71 -22.17 -15.06
C LEU A 11 -7.23 -22.54 -16.46
N SER A 12 -6.33 -23.54 -16.57
CA SER A 12 -5.73 -24.02 -17.82
C SER A 12 -5.05 -22.91 -18.63
N VAL A 13 -4.27 -22.08 -17.95
CA VAL A 13 -3.48 -20.97 -18.54
C VAL A 13 -2.01 -21.09 -18.14
N ASP A 14 -1.11 -20.41 -18.86
CA ASP A 14 0.31 -20.36 -18.54
C ASP A 14 0.60 -19.39 -17.38
N ALA A 15 1.77 -19.53 -16.76
CA ALA A 15 2.18 -18.70 -15.62
C ALA A 15 2.22 -17.19 -15.92
N PRO A 16 2.71 -16.71 -17.08
CA PRO A 16 2.63 -15.30 -17.45
C PRO A 16 1.20 -14.76 -17.47
N THR A 17 0.24 -15.55 -17.97
CA THR A 17 -1.18 -15.19 -18.05
C THR A 17 -1.81 -15.03 -16.65
N VAL A 18 -1.34 -15.80 -15.64
CA VAL A 18 -1.79 -15.60 -14.24
C VAL A 18 -1.42 -14.22 -13.72
N GLY A 19 -0.32 -13.63 -14.17
CA GLY A 19 0.07 -12.26 -13.82
C GLY A 19 -1.02 -11.23 -14.12
N HIS A 20 -1.82 -11.41 -15.16
CA HIS A 20 -2.94 -10.53 -15.49
C HIS A 20 -4.03 -10.54 -14.42
N ILE A 21 -4.18 -11.63 -13.66
CA ILE A 21 -5.14 -11.74 -12.54
C ILE A 21 -4.76 -10.75 -11.43
N ILE A 22 -3.45 -10.60 -11.18
CA ILE A 22 -2.91 -9.63 -10.22
C ILE A 22 -3.09 -8.21 -10.76
N SER A 23 -2.79 -8.01 -12.06
CA SER A 23 -2.95 -6.72 -12.72
C SER A 23 -4.41 -6.25 -12.76
N ALA A 24 -5.36 -7.16 -12.99
CA ALA A 24 -6.79 -6.84 -12.95
C ALA A 24 -7.22 -6.33 -11.57
N TYR A 25 -6.74 -6.96 -10.50
CA TYR A 25 -6.99 -6.50 -9.14
C TYR A 25 -6.36 -5.11 -8.89
N ALA A 26 -5.10 -4.92 -9.25
CA ALA A 26 -4.42 -3.63 -9.10
C ALA A 26 -5.12 -2.51 -9.87
N LEU A 27 -5.60 -2.80 -11.10
CA LEU A 27 -6.41 -1.86 -11.89
C LEU A 27 -7.73 -1.53 -11.17
N GLY A 28 -8.38 -2.54 -10.58
CA GLY A 28 -9.55 -2.33 -9.73
C GLY A 28 -9.27 -1.36 -8.57
N VAL A 29 -8.12 -1.50 -7.90
CA VAL A 29 -7.71 -0.58 -6.81
C VAL A 29 -7.51 0.85 -7.34
N VAL A 30 -6.80 1.00 -8.46
CA VAL A 30 -6.51 2.32 -9.04
C VAL A 30 -7.78 3.05 -9.48
N VAL A 31 -8.72 2.34 -10.09
CA VAL A 31 -10.00 2.90 -10.53
C VAL A 31 -10.98 3.08 -9.36
N GLY A 32 -11.05 2.10 -8.49
CA GLY A 32 -12.04 2.05 -7.41
C GLY A 32 -11.78 3.08 -6.32
N ALA A 33 -10.53 3.27 -5.93
CA ALA A 33 -10.17 4.17 -4.84
C ALA A 33 -10.70 5.61 -5.06
N PRO A 34 -10.37 6.31 -6.17
CA PRO A 34 -10.89 7.65 -6.42
C PRO A 34 -12.40 7.66 -6.69
N THR A 35 -12.91 6.70 -7.47
CA THR A 35 -14.31 6.65 -7.85
C THR A 35 -15.22 6.49 -6.62
N ILE A 36 -14.88 5.53 -5.76
CA ILE A 36 -15.67 5.28 -4.54
C ILE A 36 -15.55 6.45 -3.57
N ALA A 37 -14.35 7.01 -3.36
CA ALA A 37 -14.16 8.14 -2.46
C ALA A 37 -15.04 9.33 -2.86
N VAL A 38 -15.12 9.63 -4.16
CA VAL A 38 -15.93 10.73 -4.68
C VAL A 38 -17.43 10.41 -4.59
N LEU A 39 -17.86 9.24 -5.07
CA LEU A 39 -19.29 8.89 -5.12
C LEU A 39 -19.89 8.66 -3.73
N SER A 40 -19.08 8.25 -2.74
CA SER A 40 -19.53 7.96 -1.39
C SER A 40 -19.36 9.14 -0.41
N ALA A 41 -18.99 10.34 -0.89
CA ALA A 41 -18.71 11.50 -0.05
C ALA A 41 -19.80 11.83 0.98
N ARG A 42 -21.07 11.57 0.65
CA ARG A 42 -22.26 11.81 1.50
C ARG A 42 -22.60 10.66 2.45
N LEU A 43 -21.93 9.51 2.32
CA LEU A 43 -22.23 8.37 3.17
C LEU A 43 -21.51 8.49 4.51
N SER A 44 -22.12 7.95 5.57
CA SER A 44 -21.41 7.78 6.82
C SER A 44 -20.22 6.85 6.63
N ARG A 45 -19.10 7.15 7.29
CA ARG A 45 -17.86 6.37 7.16
C ARG A 45 -18.05 4.92 7.59
N ARG A 46 -18.86 4.71 8.62
CA ARG A 46 -19.21 3.36 9.11
C ARG A 46 -19.98 2.56 8.07
N ILE A 47 -21.03 3.13 7.48
CA ILE A 47 -21.82 2.46 6.43
C ILE A 47 -20.94 2.18 5.21
N LEU A 48 -20.08 3.13 4.85
CA LEU A 48 -19.15 2.97 3.74
C LEU A 48 -18.17 1.82 3.99
N LEU A 49 -17.55 1.73 5.16
CA LEU A 49 -16.63 0.63 5.52
C LEU A 49 -17.32 -0.74 5.45
N ILE A 50 -18.57 -0.84 5.95
CA ILE A 50 -19.37 -2.08 5.87
C ILE A 50 -19.64 -2.45 4.41
N GLY A 51 -20.09 -1.49 3.58
CA GLY A 51 -20.39 -1.69 2.17
C GLY A 51 -19.13 -2.09 1.38
N LEU A 52 -17.98 -1.48 1.66
CA LEU A 52 -16.70 -1.82 1.02
C LEU A 52 -16.26 -3.24 1.36
N MET A 53 -16.40 -3.68 2.61
CA MET A 53 -16.08 -5.06 3.00
C MET A 53 -17.09 -6.07 2.45
N ALA A 54 -18.37 -5.72 2.34
CA ALA A 54 -19.36 -6.56 1.67
C ALA A 54 -19.02 -6.72 0.17
N LEU A 55 -18.68 -5.63 -0.53
CA LEU A 55 -18.24 -5.69 -1.93
C LEU A 55 -16.97 -6.51 -2.10
N PHE A 56 -16.01 -6.36 -1.17
CA PHE A 56 -14.77 -7.16 -1.16
C PHE A 56 -15.05 -8.64 -0.94
N ALA A 57 -15.97 -8.97 -0.03
CA ALA A 57 -16.41 -10.35 0.21
C ALA A 57 -17.06 -10.96 -1.04
N ILE A 58 -17.96 -10.22 -1.70
CA ILE A 58 -18.60 -10.65 -2.93
C ILE A 58 -17.55 -10.91 -4.01
N GLY A 59 -16.64 -9.96 -4.27
CA GLY A 59 -15.61 -10.10 -5.30
C GLY A 59 -14.69 -11.31 -5.06
N ASN A 60 -14.30 -11.58 -3.81
CA ASN A 60 -13.46 -12.73 -3.47
C ASN A 60 -14.24 -14.05 -3.53
N THR A 61 -15.49 -14.09 -3.07
CA THR A 61 -16.35 -15.27 -3.19
C THR A 61 -16.60 -15.61 -4.66
N LEU A 62 -16.89 -14.63 -5.51
CA LEU A 62 -17.03 -14.82 -6.95
C LEU A 62 -15.69 -15.30 -7.56
N SER A 63 -14.54 -14.78 -7.11
CA SER A 63 -13.23 -15.27 -7.56
C SER A 63 -13.03 -16.75 -7.20
N ALA A 64 -13.49 -17.20 -6.02
CA ALA A 64 -13.47 -18.61 -5.64
C ALA A 64 -14.32 -19.49 -6.56
N LEU A 65 -15.41 -18.94 -7.08
CA LEU A 65 -16.36 -19.64 -7.93
C LEU A 65 -16.06 -19.46 -9.44
N ALA A 66 -15.02 -18.72 -9.81
CA ALA A 66 -14.71 -18.40 -11.19
C ALA A 66 -14.58 -19.66 -12.07
N PRO A 67 -15.42 -19.84 -13.11
CA PRO A 67 -15.41 -21.02 -13.96
C PRO A 67 -14.31 -20.95 -15.03
N THR A 68 -13.92 -19.73 -15.43
CA THR A 68 -12.91 -19.50 -16.47
C THR A 68 -11.98 -18.35 -16.12
N TYR A 69 -10.87 -18.25 -16.84
CA TYR A 69 -9.91 -17.16 -16.71
C TYR A 69 -10.54 -15.75 -16.90
N GLY A 70 -11.44 -15.59 -17.90
CA GLY A 70 -12.10 -14.30 -18.14
C GLY A 70 -12.96 -13.86 -16.96
N TRP A 71 -13.73 -14.77 -16.37
CA TRP A 71 -14.49 -14.49 -15.16
C TRP A 71 -13.58 -14.18 -13.96
N MET A 72 -12.46 -14.90 -13.83
CA MET A 72 -11.49 -14.60 -12.80
C MET A 72 -10.97 -13.16 -12.92
N LEU A 73 -10.60 -12.69 -14.10
CA LEU A 73 -10.17 -11.31 -14.33
C LEU A 73 -11.24 -10.30 -13.88
N ALA A 74 -12.49 -10.50 -14.30
CA ALA A 74 -13.62 -9.63 -13.96
C ALA A 74 -13.85 -9.58 -12.43
N PHE A 75 -13.83 -10.73 -11.78
CA PHE A 75 -14.04 -10.82 -10.32
C PHE A 75 -12.87 -10.27 -9.53
N ARG A 76 -11.65 -10.41 -10.01
CA ARG A 76 -10.47 -9.79 -9.40
C ARG A 76 -10.50 -8.27 -9.51
N PHE A 77 -10.90 -7.74 -10.67
CA PHE A 77 -11.13 -6.30 -10.84
C PHE A 77 -12.19 -5.81 -9.85
N LEU A 78 -13.32 -6.50 -9.75
CA LEU A 78 -14.39 -6.18 -8.80
C LEU A 78 -13.89 -6.19 -7.35
N ALA A 79 -13.12 -7.21 -6.95
CA ALA A 79 -12.54 -7.31 -5.61
C ALA A 79 -11.50 -6.21 -5.33
N GLY A 80 -10.84 -5.70 -6.36
CA GLY A 80 -9.89 -4.59 -6.25
C GLY A 80 -10.56 -3.24 -5.95
N LEU A 81 -11.76 -3.00 -6.48
CA LEU A 81 -12.43 -1.70 -6.36
C LEU A 81 -12.51 -1.15 -4.93
N PRO A 82 -12.96 -1.90 -3.90
CA PRO A 82 -13.11 -1.37 -2.55
C PRO A 82 -11.80 -1.21 -1.79
N HIS A 83 -10.71 -1.86 -2.21
CA HIS A 83 -9.49 -2.01 -1.41
C HIS A 83 -8.88 -0.66 -0.98
N GLY A 84 -8.55 0.20 -1.93
CA GLY A 84 -7.91 1.49 -1.64
C GLY A 84 -8.81 2.43 -0.85
N ALA A 85 -10.09 2.49 -1.20
CA ALA A 85 -11.08 3.29 -0.50
C ALA A 85 -11.26 2.81 0.95
N TYR A 86 -11.29 1.48 1.18
CA TYR A 86 -11.40 0.93 2.53
C TYR A 86 -10.25 1.39 3.44
N PHE A 87 -9.00 1.22 3.00
CA PHE A 87 -7.84 1.64 3.81
C PHE A 87 -7.80 3.15 4.03
N GLY A 88 -8.17 3.94 3.02
CA GLY A 88 -8.29 5.40 3.16
C GLY A 88 -9.29 5.79 4.23
N ILE A 89 -10.53 5.28 4.15
CA ILE A 89 -11.60 5.59 5.11
C ILE A 89 -11.29 5.00 6.50
N ALA A 90 -10.76 3.78 6.59
CA ALA A 90 -10.36 3.18 7.86
C ALA A 90 -9.28 4.01 8.56
N SER A 91 -8.31 4.55 7.81
CA SER A 91 -7.28 5.45 8.32
C SER A 91 -7.89 6.76 8.85
N LEU A 92 -8.86 7.35 8.14
CA LEU A 92 -9.58 8.55 8.58
C LEU A 92 -10.37 8.29 9.87
N VAL A 93 -11.08 7.17 9.94
CA VAL A 93 -11.83 6.79 11.15
C VAL A 93 -10.85 6.58 12.32
N ALA A 94 -9.78 5.82 12.13
CA ALA A 94 -8.80 5.59 13.18
C ALA A 94 -8.15 6.90 13.68
N ALA A 95 -7.79 7.80 12.76
CA ALA A 95 -7.21 9.10 13.08
C ALA A 95 -8.20 10.03 13.81
N SER A 96 -9.50 9.92 13.55
CA SER A 96 -10.53 10.73 14.21
C SER A 96 -10.82 10.30 15.66
N LEU A 97 -10.42 9.08 16.05
CA LEU A 97 -10.63 8.54 17.39
C LEU A 97 -9.52 8.86 18.40
N VAL A 98 -8.49 9.57 17.96
CA VAL A 98 -7.31 9.90 18.78
C VAL A 98 -6.97 11.40 18.69
N PRO A 99 -6.26 11.96 19.69
CA PRO A 99 -5.74 13.31 19.60
C PRO A 99 -4.79 13.50 18.41
N ALA A 100 -4.61 14.76 17.97
CA ALA A 100 -3.83 15.11 16.79
C ALA A 100 -2.37 14.63 16.85
N ASP A 101 -1.77 14.57 18.03
CA ASP A 101 -0.41 14.11 18.30
C ASP A 101 -0.24 12.58 18.24
N ARG A 102 -1.31 11.81 17.95
CA ARG A 102 -1.31 10.35 17.83
C ARG A 102 -1.92 9.82 16.53
N ARG A 103 -2.24 10.69 15.60
CA ARG A 103 -2.93 10.32 14.35
C ARG A 103 -2.15 9.32 13.52
N THR A 104 -0.84 9.52 13.35
CA THR A 104 0.01 8.61 12.58
C THR A 104 0.12 7.23 13.27
N GLN A 105 0.14 7.21 14.60
CA GLN A 105 0.11 5.94 15.34
C GLN A 105 -1.20 5.17 15.11
N ALA A 106 -2.33 5.85 15.08
CA ALA A 106 -3.62 5.22 14.79
C ALA A 106 -3.67 4.65 13.37
N VAL A 107 -3.19 5.39 12.38
CA VAL A 107 -3.05 4.92 10.99
C VAL A 107 -2.09 3.73 10.92
N GLY A 108 -0.95 3.79 11.61
CA GLY A 108 0.01 2.69 11.71
C GLY A 108 -0.61 1.39 12.23
N ARG A 109 -1.51 1.48 13.23
CA ARG A 109 -2.24 0.30 13.74
C ARG A 109 -3.18 -0.31 12.71
N VAL A 110 -3.82 0.49 11.86
CA VAL A 110 -4.61 -0.02 10.72
C VAL A 110 -3.68 -0.77 9.74
N MET A 111 -2.51 -0.20 9.43
CA MET A 111 -1.55 -0.80 8.51
C MET A 111 -0.88 -2.07 9.05
N LEU A 112 -0.86 -2.29 10.38
CA LEU A 112 -0.37 -3.55 10.96
C LEU A 112 -1.13 -4.77 10.44
N GLY A 113 -2.39 -4.62 10.05
CA GLY A 113 -3.15 -5.69 9.42
C GLY A 113 -2.48 -6.23 8.15
N LEU A 114 -1.86 -5.37 7.33
CA LEU A 114 -1.12 -5.77 6.13
C LEU A 114 0.14 -6.56 6.49
N THR A 115 0.87 -6.15 7.52
CA THR A 115 2.10 -6.85 7.92
C THR A 115 1.80 -8.20 8.56
N VAL A 116 0.75 -8.30 9.38
CA VAL A 116 0.27 -9.58 9.93
C VAL A 116 -0.19 -10.51 8.80
N ALA A 117 -0.93 -9.99 7.83
CA ALA A 117 -1.34 -10.75 6.66
C ALA A 117 -0.13 -11.26 5.85
N THR A 118 0.94 -10.48 5.75
CA THR A 118 2.17 -10.89 5.05
C THR A 118 2.89 -12.01 5.81
N ILE A 119 3.01 -11.91 7.14
CA ILE A 119 3.77 -12.86 7.96
C ILE A 119 3.00 -14.18 8.18
N VAL A 120 1.70 -14.10 8.41
CA VAL A 120 0.86 -15.25 8.78
C VAL A 120 -0.07 -15.65 7.64
N GLY A 121 -0.74 -14.67 7.04
CA GLY A 121 -1.78 -14.91 6.04
C GLY A 121 -1.24 -15.49 4.74
N VAL A 122 -0.11 -14.99 4.23
CA VAL A 122 0.49 -15.50 2.98
C VAL A 122 0.97 -16.94 3.11
N PRO A 123 1.76 -17.34 4.14
CA PRO A 123 2.13 -18.74 4.34
C PRO A 123 0.92 -19.66 4.53
N PHE A 124 -0.06 -19.23 5.32
CA PHE A 124 -1.29 -20.01 5.52
C PHE A 124 -2.09 -20.18 4.23
N ALA A 125 -2.26 -19.11 3.44
CA ALA A 125 -2.93 -19.14 2.15
C ALA A 125 -2.20 -20.06 1.16
N THR A 126 -0.87 -20.03 1.15
CA THR A 126 -0.06 -20.92 0.32
C THR A 126 -0.28 -22.39 0.68
N LEU A 127 -0.21 -22.71 1.98
CA LEU A 127 -0.45 -24.06 2.46
C LEU A 127 -1.88 -24.53 2.14
N LEU A 128 -2.88 -23.71 2.39
CA LEU A 128 -4.28 -24.03 2.09
C LEU A 128 -4.49 -24.26 0.57
N GLY A 129 -3.85 -23.44 -0.27
CA GLY A 129 -3.89 -23.62 -1.73
C GLY A 129 -3.30 -24.93 -2.20
N GLN A 130 -2.18 -25.34 -1.60
CA GLN A 130 -1.48 -26.59 -1.93
C GLN A 130 -2.25 -27.83 -1.43
N VAL A 131 -2.82 -27.79 -0.23
CA VAL A 131 -3.48 -28.96 0.40
C VAL A 131 -4.92 -29.13 -0.09
N ALA A 132 -5.64 -28.04 -0.29
CA ALA A 132 -7.05 -28.08 -0.68
C ALA A 132 -7.27 -27.57 -2.12
N SER A 133 -7.28 -26.28 -2.32
CA SER A 133 -7.38 -25.60 -3.63
C SER A 133 -7.24 -24.09 -3.45
N TRP A 134 -6.75 -23.39 -4.47
CA TRP A 134 -6.76 -21.94 -4.54
C TRP A 134 -8.17 -21.31 -4.33
N ARG A 135 -9.23 -22.03 -4.69
CA ARG A 135 -10.63 -21.60 -4.49
C ARG A 135 -10.94 -21.38 -3.01
N TRP A 136 -10.47 -22.24 -2.13
CA TRP A 136 -10.66 -22.12 -0.69
C TRP A 136 -9.95 -20.90 -0.10
N VAL A 137 -8.82 -20.50 -0.69
CA VAL A 137 -8.12 -19.29 -0.27
C VAL A 137 -8.98 -18.06 -0.54
N PHE A 138 -9.56 -17.92 -1.72
CA PHE A 138 -10.47 -16.81 -2.03
C PHE A 138 -11.76 -16.84 -1.20
N ALA A 139 -12.32 -18.03 -0.98
CA ALA A 139 -13.49 -18.20 -0.11
C ALA A 139 -13.19 -17.76 1.33
N LEU A 140 -12.03 -18.15 1.87
CA LEU A 140 -11.58 -17.71 3.20
C LEU A 140 -11.44 -16.19 3.29
N VAL A 141 -10.86 -15.56 2.27
CA VAL A 141 -10.77 -14.08 2.21
C VAL A 141 -12.16 -13.45 2.21
N GLY A 142 -13.12 -14.04 1.50
CA GLY A 142 -14.53 -13.61 1.53
C GLY A 142 -15.14 -13.70 2.94
N VAL A 143 -14.92 -14.82 3.64
CA VAL A 143 -15.39 -15.00 5.03
C VAL A 143 -14.75 -13.99 5.98
N LEU A 144 -13.42 -13.76 5.87
CA LEU A 144 -12.71 -12.77 6.69
C LEU A 144 -13.21 -11.35 6.42
N ALA A 145 -13.56 -11.03 5.17
CA ALA A 145 -14.15 -9.74 4.82
C ALA A 145 -15.54 -9.56 5.45
N LEU A 146 -16.39 -10.60 5.45
CA LEU A 146 -17.68 -10.56 6.14
C LEU A 146 -17.52 -10.44 7.65
N ALA A 147 -16.57 -11.15 8.24
CA ALA A 147 -16.23 -11.02 9.67
C ALA A 147 -15.78 -9.57 9.97
N THR A 148 -14.95 -8.98 9.10
CA THR A 148 -14.52 -7.58 9.24
C THR A 148 -15.71 -6.62 9.14
N ALA A 149 -16.60 -6.81 8.16
CA ALA A 149 -17.83 -6.00 8.04
C ALA A 149 -18.69 -6.08 9.32
N THR A 150 -18.82 -7.29 9.88
CA THR A 150 -19.57 -7.50 11.15
C THR A 150 -18.88 -6.79 12.31
N LEU A 151 -17.56 -6.90 12.46
CA LEU A 151 -16.82 -6.22 13.52
C LEU A 151 -16.92 -4.69 13.38
N VAL A 152 -16.83 -4.16 12.16
CA VAL A 152 -17.08 -2.73 11.91
C VAL A 152 -18.49 -2.33 12.28
N ALA A 153 -19.49 -3.15 11.95
CA ALA A 153 -20.88 -2.89 12.33
C ALA A 153 -21.13 -2.91 13.84
N LEU A 154 -20.38 -3.70 14.59
CA LEU A 154 -20.53 -3.81 16.04
C LEU A 154 -19.71 -2.78 16.83
N LEU A 155 -18.48 -2.47 16.34
CA LEU A 155 -17.47 -1.76 17.12
C LEU A 155 -17.19 -0.34 16.63
N ALA A 156 -17.41 -0.05 15.34
CA ALA A 156 -17.11 1.28 14.81
C ALA A 156 -18.16 2.30 15.34
N PRO A 157 -17.74 3.51 15.70
CA PRO A 157 -18.65 4.55 16.18
C PRO A 157 -19.70 4.88 15.11
N ILE A 158 -20.89 5.20 15.57
CA ILE A 158 -21.96 5.68 14.71
C ILE A 158 -21.63 7.14 14.38
N ASP A 159 -21.47 7.41 13.11
CA ASP A 159 -21.23 8.75 12.59
C ASP A 159 -22.43 9.24 11.77
N THR A 160 -22.64 10.53 11.79
CA THR A 160 -23.70 11.17 10.98
C THR A 160 -23.15 11.46 9.59
N PRO A 161 -23.93 11.20 8.52
CA PRO A 161 -23.54 11.60 7.18
C PRO A 161 -23.31 13.11 7.10
N ASP A 162 -22.23 13.52 6.47
CA ASP A 162 -22.01 14.95 6.16
C ASP A 162 -22.90 15.35 4.98
N ARG A 163 -24.02 16.01 5.27
CA ARG A 163 -25.00 16.44 4.26
C ARG A 163 -24.45 17.54 3.32
N ASP A 164 -23.45 18.28 3.78
CA ASP A 164 -22.80 19.34 3.02
C ASP A 164 -21.62 18.81 2.19
N ALA A 165 -21.25 17.54 2.38
CA ALA A 165 -20.24 16.89 1.56
C ALA A 165 -20.68 16.83 0.10
N SER A 166 -19.76 17.16 -0.78
CA SER A 166 -19.99 17.15 -2.23
C SER A 166 -18.91 16.34 -2.94
N PRO A 167 -19.29 15.49 -3.92
CA PRO A 167 -18.32 14.84 -4.79
C PRO A 167 -17.30 15.80 -5.42
N LEU A 168 -17.74 16.99 -5.80
CA LEU A 168 -16.86 18.04 -6.35
C LEU A 168 -15.85 18.56 -5.32
N ARG A 169 -16.23 18.62 -4.05
CA ARG A 169 -15.31 19.02 -2.97
C ARG A 169 -14.20 17.99 -2.77
N GLU A 170 -14.50 16.70 -2.87
CA GLU A 170 -13.48 15.65 -2.83
C GLU A 170 -12.49 15.78 -4.01
N LEU A 171 -12.96 16.12 -5.21
CA LEU A 171 -12.09 16.36 -6.37
C LEU A 171 -11.13 17.55 -6.15
N GLY A 172 -11.42 18.43 -5.20
CA GLY A 172 -10.52 19.52 -4.80
C GLY A 172 -9.15 19.04 -4.30
N ALA A 173 -9.03 17.79 -3.83
CA ALA A 173 -7.72 17.20 -3.52
C ALA A 173 -6.80 17.21 -4.74
N LEU A 174 -7.32 16.95 -5.94
CA LEU A 174 -6.53 16.88 -7.18
C LEU A 174 -6.01 18.24 -7.65
N GLN A 175 -6.54 19.35 -7.14
CA GLN A 175 -6.07 20.70 -7.43
C GLN A 175 -4.91 21.14 -6.53
N ARG A 176 -4.58 20.33 -5.50
CA ARG A 176 -3.55 20.67 -4.52
C ARG A 176 -2.21 20.08 -4.92
N SER A 177 -1.22 20.92 -5.20
CA SER A 177 0.13 20.48 -5.57
C SER A 177 0.79 19.58 -4.51
N GLN A 178 0.53 19.83 -3.23
CA GLN A 178 1.06 19.03 -2.13
C GLN A 178 0.49 17.60 -2.12
N VAL A 179 -0.73 17.38 -2.59
CA VAL A 179 -1.30 16.04 -2.78
C VAL A 179 -0.51 15.28 -3.84
N TRP A 180 -0.28 15.88 -5.02
CA TRP A 180 0.49 15.26 -6.09
C TRP A 180 1.95 15.00 -5.72
N LEU A 181 2.60 15.94 -5.03
CA LEU A 181 3.97 15.75 -4.54
C LEU A 181 4.05 14.61 -3.52
N THR A 182 3.06 14.47 -2.64
CA THR A 182 3.00 13.38 -1.67
C THR A 182 2.74 12.03 -2.37
N LEU A 183 1.79 11.97 -3.32
CA LEU A 183 1.53 10.79 -4.13
C LEU A 183 2.74 10.39 -4.96
N GLY A 184 3.42 11.37 -5.60
CA GLY A 184 4.65 11.15 -6.36
C GLY A 184 5.78 10.61 -5.48
N THR A 185 5.94 11.14 -4.28
CA THR A 185 6.90 10.63 -3.28
C THR A 185 6.64 9.14 -2.98
N GLY A 186 5.37 8.76 -2.82
CA GLY A 186 4.97 7.37 -2.58
C GLY A 186 5.15 6.49 -3.82
N ALA A 187 4.65 6.93 -4.98
CA ALA A 187 4.67 6.16 -6.22
C ALA A 187 6.10 5.84 -6.71
N ILE A 188 7.03 6.75 -6.50
CA ILE A 188 8.44 6.56 -6.89
C ILE A 188 9.25 6.02 -5.72
N GLY A 189 9.22 6.69 -4.55
CA GLY A 189 10.10 6.37 -3.42
C GLY A 189 9.85 4.99 -2.82
N PHE A 190 8.61 4.49 -2.84
CA PHE A 190 8.26 3.16 -2.35
C PHE A 190 8.56 2.04 -3.36
N GLY A 191 8.77 2.39 -4.63
CA GLY A 191 9.05 1.43 -5.71
C GLY A 191 10.32 0.61 -5.46
N GLY A 192 11.30 1.17 -4.76
CA GLY A 192 12.55 0.48 -4.43
C GLY A 192 12.36 -0.77 -3.59
N MET A 193 11.48 -0.71 -2.60
CA MET A 193 11.14 -1.87 -1.78
C MET A 193 10.53 -3.00 -2.63
N PHE A 194 9.63 -2.66 -3.55
CA PHE A 194 9.00 -3.65 -4.43
C PHE A 194 9.96 -4.21 -5.47
N ALA A 195 10.93 -3.43 -5.96
CA ALA A 195 11.97 -3.92 -6.86
C ALA A 195 12.75 -5.07 -6.21
N VAL A 196 13.18 -4.92 -4.96
CA VAL A 196 13.89 -5.97 -4.21
C VAL A 196 12.95 -7.10 -3.82
N TYR A 197 11.79 -6.80 -3.23
CA TYR A 197 10.87 -7.82 -2.71
C TYR A 197 10.43 -8.84 -3.77
N THR A 198 10.21 -8.39 -5.01
CA THR A 198 9.76 -9.25 -6.11
C THR A 198 10.82 -10.28 -6.51
N TYR A 199 12.10 -9.90 -6.49
CA TYR A 199 13.19 -10.77 -6.93
C TYR A 199 14.03 -11.31 -5.77
N LEU A 200 13.59 -11.09 -4.52
CA LEU A 200 14.31 -11.51 -3.32
C LEU A 200 14.55 -13.02 -3.29
N ALA A 201 13.55 -13.83 -3.65
CA ALA A 201 13.68 -15.29 -3.65
C ALA A 201 14.78 -15.76 -4.63
N SER A 202 14.83 -15.19 -5.84
CA SER A 202 15.87 -15.50 -6.83
C SER A 202 17.25 -15.04 -6.35
N THR A 203 17.36 -13.83 -5.78
CA THR A 203 18.63 -13.37 -5.21
C THR A 203 19.13 -14.31 -4.09
N LEU A 204 18.23 -14.75 -3.20
CA LEU A 204 18.57 -15.67 -2.10
C LEU A 204 19.09 -17.02 -2.62
N MET A 205 18.43 -17.60 -3.62
CA MET A 205 18.78 -18.91 -4.16
C MET A 205 20.01 -18.86 -5.06
N ASP A 206 20.05 -17.89 -5.98
CA ASP A 206 21.03 -17.89 -7.08
C ASP A 206 22.31 -17.11 -6.72
N VAL A 207 22.26 -16.16 -5.76
CA VAL A 207 23.41 -15.34 -5.36
C VAL A 207 23.89 -15.70 -3.97
N THR A 208 22.97 -15.68 -2.97
CA THR A 208 23.33 -15.96 -1.57
C THR A 208 23.54 -17.47 -1.33
N GLY A 209 23.07 -18.34 -2.23
CA GLY A 209 23.21 -19.80 -2.11
C GLY A 209 22.31 -20.41 -1.03
N VAL A 210 21.21 -19.75 -0.70
CA VAL A 210 20.28 -20.18 0.36
C VAL A 210 19.29 -21.21 -0.21
N SER A 211 19.03 -22.27 0.55
CA SER A 211 18.03 -23.27 0.14
C SER A 211 16.63 -22.66 0.04
N ALA A 212 15.80 -23.14 -0.90
CA ALA A 212 14.42 -22.68 -1.07
C ALA A 212 13.58 -22.76 0.22
N ARG A 213 13.92 -23.67 1.14
CA ARG A 213 13.25 -23.83 2.44
C ARG A 213 13.47 -22.62 3.37
N MET A 214 14.54 -21.85 3.18
CA MET A 214 14.87 -20.68 4.00
C MET A 214 14.25 -19.40 3.47
N VAL A 215 13.80 -19.36 2.22
CA VAL A 215 13.16 -18.19 1.61
C VAL A 215 11.99 -17.66 2.45
N PRO A 216 11.05 -18.50 2.94
CA PRO A 216 9.96 -18.03 3.80
C PRO A 216 10.45 -17.40 5.11
N VAL A 217 11.58 -17.86 5.66
CA VAL A 217 12.16 -17.28 6.89
C VAL A 217 12.66 -15.86 6.62
N VAL A 218 13.34 -15.62 5.50
CA VAL A 218 13.81 -14.28 5.12
C VAL A 218 12.64 -13.36 4.82
N LEU A 219 11.59 -13.84 4.16
CA LEU A 219 10.36 -13.07 3.95
C LEU A 219 9.66 -12.73 5.28
N ALA A 220 9.72 -13.62 6.27
CA ALA A 220 9.20 -13.34 7.61
C ALA A 220 10.03 -12.26 8.33
N VAL A 221 11.36 -12.26 8.14
CA VAL A 221 12.26 -11.20 8.65
C VAL A 221 11.93 -9.84 8.01
N PHE A 222 11.67 -9.81 6.70
CA PHE A 222 11.18 -8.61 6.02
C PHE A 222 9.86 -8.11 6.63
N GLY A 223 8.88 -9.01 6.83
CA GLY A 223 7.61 -8.70 7.47
C GLY A 223 7.78 -8.21 8.92
N ALA A 224 8.75 -8.75 9.67
CA ALA A 224 9.09 -8.28 11.01
C ALA A 224 9.62 -6.83 10.96
N GLY A 225 10.49 -6.50 9.99
CA GLY A 225 10.94 -5.14 9.74
C GLY A 225 9.77 -4.19 9.48
N MET A 226 8.85 -4.55 8.59
CA MET A 226 7.64 -3.78 8.32
C MET A 226 6.78 -3.57 9.57
N THR A 227 6.61 -4.62 10.38
CA THR A 227 5.82 -4.56 11.61
C THR A 227 6.44 -3.60 12.61
N ILE A 228 7.75 -3.73 12.87
CA ILE A 228 8.48 -2.86 13.78
C ILE A 228 8.48 -1.42 13.26
N GLY A 229 8.68 -1.22 11.95
CA GLY A 229 8.58 0.08 11.32
C GLY A 229 7.23 0.74 11.59
N ASN A 230 6.13 0.04 11.32
CA ASN A 230 4.77 0.58 11.53
C ASN A 230 4.40 0.78 13.02
N LEU A 231 5.08 0.14 13.95
CA LEU A 231 4.89 0.36 15.40
C LEU A 231 5.73 1.52 15.93
N VAL A 232 6.96 1.67 15.45
CA VAL A 232 7.94 2.59 16.02
C VAL A 232 7.93 3.95 15.32
N VAL A 233 8.01 3.95 13.99
CA VAL A 233 8.15 5.17 13.17
C VAL A 233 7.01 6.18 13.36
N PRO A 234 5.74 5.77 13.49
CA PRO A 234 4.64 6.72 13.68
C PRO A 234 4.80 7.66 14.90
N ARG A 235 5.52 7.20 15.95
CA ARG A 235 5.79 8.06 17.12
C ARG A 235 6.68 9.25 16.79
N PHE A 236 7.62 9.07 15.87
CA PHE A 236 8.47 10.15 15.36
C PHE A 236 7.71 11.02 14.37
N ALA A 237 6.91 10.40 13.52
CA ALA A 237 6.09 11.08 12.53
C ALA A 237 5.02 12.00 13.17
N ASP A 238 4.41 11.59 14.28
CA ASP A 238 3.47 12.42 15.03
C ASP A 238 4.12 13.70 15.58
N ARG A 239 5.46 13.71 15.80
CA ARG A 239 6.21 14.89 16.24
C ARG A 239 6.72 15.71 15.06
N ALA A 240 7.15 15.06 13.99
CA ALA A 240 7.83 15.69 12.87
C ALA A 240 7.59 14.92 11.57
N LEU A 241 6.37 15.05 10.99
CA LEU A 241 5.89 14.22 9.88
C LEU A 241 6.82 14.28 8.65
N MET A 242 7.09 15.47 8.14
CA MET A 242 7.92 15.65 6.94
C MET A 242 9.40 15.25 7.15
N PRO A 243 10.06 15.64 8.26
CA PRO A 243 11.42 15.15 8.55
C PRO A 243 11.49 13.62 8.66
N THR A 244 10.48 12.98 9.27
CA THR A 244 10.43 11.51 9.37
C THR A 244 10.28 10.85 7.99
N ALA A 245 9.46 11.42 7.09
CA ALA A 245 9.35 10.92 5.72
C ALA A 245 10.69 11.01 4.97
N GLY A 246 11.40 12.13 5.06
CA GLY A 246 12.73 12.29 4.46
C GLY A 246 13.77 11.33 5.05
N ALA A 247 13.77 11.15 6.36
CA ALA A 247 14.66 10.19 7.03
C ALA A 247 14.39 8.74 6.58
N LEU A 248 13.12 8.35 6.40
CA LEU A 248 12.77 7.03 5.89
C LEU A 248 13.20 6.81 4.43
N LEU A 249 13.09 7.83 3.59
CA LEU A 249 13.56 7.75 2.20
C LEU A 249 15.08 7.60 2.13
N LEU A 250 15.82 8.34 2.96
CA LEU A 250 17.28 8.18 3.10
C LEU A 250 17.63 6.80 3.65
N TRP A 251 16.92 6.32 4.68
CA TRP A 251 17.08 4.97 5.21
C TRP A 251 16.86 3.91 4.15
N SER A 252 15.76 4.01 3.40
CA SER A 252 15.45 3.07 2.33
C SER A 252 16.50 3.11 1.23
N ALA A 253 16.98 4.30 0.82
CA ALA A 253 18.04 4.44 -0.16
C ALA A 253 19.34 3.76 0.32
N ALA A 254 19.73 3.96 1.58
CA ALA A 254 20.91 3.35 2.16
C ALA A 254 20.80 1.81 2.24
N ALA A 255 19.71 1.29 2.76
CA ALA A 255 19.46 -0.15 2.82
C ALA A 255 19.49 -0.77 1.42
N LEU A 256 18.76 -0.19 0.46
CA LEU A 256 18.72 -0.67 -0.92
C LEU A 256 20.08 -0.58 -1.63
N ALA A 257 20.92 0.43 -1.31
CA ALA A 257 22.28 0.53 -1.84
C ALA A 257 23.20 -0.56 -1.27
N LEU A 258 22.97 -1.01 -0.03
CA LEU A 258 23.74 -2.07 0.62
C LEU A 258 23.32 -3.47 0.18
N TYR A 259 22.16 -3.63 -0.44
CA TYR A 259 21.60 -4.93 -0.85
C TYR A 259 22.56 -5.81 -1.67
N PRO A 260 23.31 -5.28 -2.68
CA PRO A 260 24.28 -6.11 -3.41
C PRO A 260 25.41 -6.66 -2.53
N LEU A 261 25.85 -5.89 -1.55
CA LEU A 261 26.88 -6.31 -0.60
C LEU A 261 26.31 -7.32 0.41
N ALA A 262 25.09 -7.09 0.86
CA ALA A 262 24.38 -7.96 1.79
C ALA A 262 24.13 -9.34 1.20
N ALA A 263 23.96 -9.45 -0.11
CA ALA A 263 23.73 -10.72 -0.84
C ALA A 263 24.90 -11.72 -0.73
N GLY A 264 26.07 -11.27 -0.31
CA GLY A 264 27.25 -12.14 -0.10
C GLY A 264 27.14 -13.11 1.08
N GLY A 265 26.13 -12.97 1.95
CA GLY A 265 25.95 -13.87 3.10
C GLY A 265 24.56 -13.83 3.71
N MET A 266 24.14 -14.96 4.27
CA MET A 266 22.79 -15.11 4.86
C MET A 266 22.53 -14.12 5.99
N ALA A 267 23.47 -13.92 6.91
CA ALA A 267 23.29 -13.03 8.07
C ALA A 267 23.18 -11.56 7.65
N THR A 268 24.03 -11.12 6.73
CA THR A 268 23.99 -9.77 6.17
C THR A 268 22.71 -9.52 5.40
N MET A 269 22.26 -10.52 4.63
CA MET A 269 21.00 -10.45 3.86
C MET A 269 19.79 -10.35 4.81
N MET A 270 19.74 -11.10 5.91
CA MET A 270 18.66 -11.01 6.88
C MET A 270 18.60 -9.63 7.53
N LEU A 271 19.74 -9.04 7.89
CA LEU A 271 19.80 -7.69 8.47
C LEU A 271 19.34 -6.64 7.48
N ASP A 272 19.79 -6.73 6.24
CA ASP A 272 19.46 -5.77 5.19
C ASP A 272 17.98 -5.85 4.79
N VAL A 273 17.46 -7.06 4.60
CA VAL A 273 16.04 -7.30 4.31
C VAL A 273 15.14 -6.79 5.43
N PHE A 274 15.55 -6.95 6.69
CA PHE A 274 14.87 -6.34 7.83
C PHE A 274 14.88 -4.81 7.74
N ALA A 275 16.03 -4.22 7.42
CA ALA A 275 16.18 -2.77 7.27
C ALA A 275 15.32 -2.22 6.10
N ILE A 276 15.27 -2.92 4.96
CA ILE A 276 14.39 -2.58 3.83
C ILE A 276 12.91 -2.65 4.27
N GLY A 277 12.54 -3.71 5.00
CA GLY A 277 11.19 -3.87 5.53
C GLY A 277 10.76 -2.71 6.45
N LEU A 278 11.66 -2.24 7.32
CA LEU A 278 11.40 -1.10 8.21
C LEU A 278 11.00 0.16 7.43
N GLY A 279 11.60 0.37 6.26
CA GLY A 279 11.25 1.45 5.33
C GLY A 279 9.79 1.42 4.87
N GLY A 280 9.10 0.27 4.99
CA GLY A 280 7.68 0.12 4.71
C GLY A 280 6.76 1.05 5.51
N ALA A 281 7.22 1.56 6.66
CA ALA A 281 6.51 2.56 7.45
C ALA A 281 6.29 3.90 6.72
N LEU A 282 7.05 4.17 5.64
CA LEU A 282 6.85 5.35 4.79
C LEU A 282 5.39 5.45 4.32
N GLY A 283 4.75 4.31 4.03
CA GLY A 283 3.35 4.27 3.64
C GLY A 283 2.40 4.88 4.65
N THR A 284 2.58 4.56 5.92
CA THR A 284 1.80 5.13 7.03
C THR A 284 2.03 6.64 7.17
N VAL A 285 3.27 7.09 7.03
CA VAL A 285 3.64 8.51 7.12
C VAL A 285 3.03 9.30 5.98
N LEU A 286 3.10 8.79 4.74
CA LEU A 286 2.51 9.45 3.57
C LEU A 286 0.97 9.42 3.61
N GLN A 287 0.37 8.37 4.17
CA GLN A 287 -1.08 8.31 4.40
C GLN A 287 -1.54 9.46 5.31
N THR A 288 -0.85 9.69 6.42
CA THR A 288 -1.14 10.81 7.33
C THR A 288 -0.90 12.15 6.63
N ARG A 289 0.21 12.26 5.88
CA ARG A 289 0.51 13.49 5.13
C ARG A 289 -0.58 13.85 4.12
N LEU A 290 -1.10 12.86 3.38
CA LEU A 290 -2.18 13.08 2.42
C LEU A 290 -3.44 13.60 3.08
N MET A 291 -3.81 13.06 4.24
CA MET A 291 -4.95 13.56 5.02
C MET A 291 -4.74 15.02 5.47
N ASP A 292 -3.51 15.39 5.86
CA ASP A 292 -3.20 16.76 6.32
C ASP A 292 -3.22 17.79 5.19
N VAL A 293 -2.74 17.43 3.99
CA VAL A 293 -2.65 18.38 2.86
C VAL A 293 -3.90 18.45 2.01
N ALA A 294 -4.83 17.52 2.19
CA ALA A 294 -6.05 17.44 1.40
C ALA A 294 -7.11 18.50 1.79
N GLY A 295 -6.98 19.14 2.97
CA GLY A 295 -8.02 20.03 3.51
C GLY A 295 -9.33 19.28 3.71
N ASP A 296 -10.41 19.72 3.05
CA ASP A 296 -11.73 19.09 3.17
C ASP A 296 -11.90 17.83 2.32
N ALA A 297 -10.96 17.53 1.40
CA ALA A 297 -11.02 16.40 0.47
C ALA A 297 -10.18 15.20 0.97
N GLN A 298 -10.30 14.87 2.25
CA GLN A 298 -9.45 13.87 2.91
C GLN A 298 -9.73 12.44 2.43
N ALA A 299 -10.98 12.11 2.08
CA ALA A 299 -11.35 10.77 1.69
C ALA A 299 -10.70 10.36 0.37
N LEU A 300 -10.75 11.23 -0.64
CA LEU A 300 -10.09 10.99 -1.92
C LEU A 300 -8.57 10.92 -1.77
N ALA A 301 -7.95 11.87 -1.06
CA ALA A 301 -6.51 11.87 -0.87
C ALA A 301 -6.02 10.62 -0.14
N ALA A 302 -6.71 10.20 0.92
CA ALA A 302 -6.39 8.99 1.66
C ALA A 302 -6.54 7.71 0.80
N ALA A 303 -7.58 7.64 -0.04
CA ALA A 303 -7.78 6.52 -0.95
C ALA A 303 -6.69 6.46 -2.05
N LEU A 304 -6.28 7.60 -2.59
CA LEU A 304 -5.23 7.72 -3.61
C LEU A 304 -3.85 7.23 -3.14
N ASN A 305 -3.58 7.20 -1.84
CA ASN A 305 -2.35 6.63 -1.32
C ASN A 305 -2.13 5.18 -1.78
N HIS A 306 -3.21 4.38 -1.77
CA HIS A 306 -3.14 3.00 -2.26
C HIS A 306 -2.98 2.91 -3.78
N SER A 307 -3.49 3.87 -4.54
CA SER A 307 -3.21 3.98 -5.97
C SER A 307 -1.72 4.28 -6.22
N ALA A 308 -1.12 5.18 -5.44
CA ALA A 308 0.32 5.47 -5.51
C ALA A 308 1.16 4.22 -5.17
N PHE A 309 0.76 3.45 -4.15
CA PHE A 309 1.46 2.19 -3.82
C PHE A 309 1.34 1.12 -4.90
N ASN A 310 0.18 1.00 -5.54
CA ASN A 310 0.04 0.08 -6.66
C ASN A 310 0.88 0.54 -7.87
N THR A 311 1.04 1.84 -8.08
CA THR A 311 1.99 2.39 -9.07
C THR A 311 3.43 2.03 -8.71
N ALA A 312 3.84 2.20 -7.46
CA ALA A 312 5.15 1.78 -6.98
C ALA A 312 5.41 0.27 -7.16
N ASN A 313 4.38 -0.54 -6.86
CA ASN A 313 4.42 -2.00 -7.03
C ASN A 313 4.49 -2.43 -8.52
N ALA A 314 4.11 -1.58 -9.45
CA ALA A 314 4.29 -1.81 -10.88
C ALA A 314 5.66 -1.32 -11.37
N ILE A 315 6.06 -0.10 -11.02
CA ILE A 315 7.30 0.54 -11.49
C ILE A 315 8.54 -0.18 -10.95
N GLY A 316 8.55 -0.53 -9.66
CA GLY A 316 9.70 -1.16 -9.01
C GLY A 316 10.13 -2.47 -9.67
N PRO A 317 9.24 -3.49 -9.73
CA PRO A 317 9.55 -4.75 -10.38
C PRO A 317 9.84 -4.62 -11.87
N TRP A 318 9.16 -3.71 -12.57
CA TRP A 318 9.40 -3.46 -13.99
C TRP A 318 10.83 -2.96 -14.24
N LEU A 319 11.26 -1.92 -13.52
CA LEU A 319 12.63 -1.39 -13.65
C LEU A 319 13.68 -2.38 -13.16
N GLY A 320 13.40 -3.10 -12.05
CA GLY A 320 14.26 -4.18 -11.57
C GLY A 320 14.42 -5.30 -12.59
N GLY A 321 13.30 -5.70 -13.23
CA GLY A 321 13.30 -6.70 -14.30
C GLY A 321 14.08 -6.27 -15.54
N LEU A 322 13.99 -4.99 -15.94
CA LEU A 322 14.80 -4.43 -17.04
C LEU A 322 16.30 -4.48 -16.74
N ALA A 323 16.69 -4.18 -15.49
CA ALA A 323 18.11 -4.27 -15.10
C ALA A 323 18.61 -5.73 -15.14
N ILE A 324 17.80 -6.68 -14.65
CA ILE A 324 18.13 -8.11 -14.72
C ILE A 324 18.23 -8.57 -16.17
N ALA A 325 17.27 -8.23 -17.01
CA ALA A 325 17.26 -8.58 -18.43
C ALA A 325 18.45 -7.93 -19.20
N GLY A 326 18.90 -6.76 -18.74
CA GLY A 326 20.12 -6.09 -19.23
C GLY A 326 21.43 -6.76 -18.79
N GLY A 327 21.39 -7.88 -18.07
CA GLY A 327 22.56 -8.65 -17.65
C GLY A 327 23.25 -8.17 -16.37
N PHE A 328 22.63 -7.21 -15.62
CA PHE A 328 23.23 -6.68 -14.38
C PHE A 328 23.03 -7.62 -13.16
N GLY A 329 22.35 -8.75 -13.35
CA GLY A 329 22.13 -9.76 -12.31
C GLY A 329 21.06 -9.39 -11.26
N TRP A 330 20.73 -10.35 -10.39
CA TRP A 330 19.64 -10.23 -9.42
C TRP A 330 19.84 -9.10 -8.39
N THR A 331 21.08 -8.83 -8.00
CA THR A 331 21.40 -7.81 -6.98
C THR A 331 21.24 -6.38 -7.49
N SER A 332 21.16 -6.18 -8.82
CA SER A 332 20.92 -4.87 -9.44
C SER A 332 19.58 -4.24 -9.00
N THR A 333 18.63 -5.07 -8.58
CA THR A 333 17.34 -4.61 -8.03
C THR A 333 17.50 -3.69 -6.82
N GLY A 334 18.55 -3.90 -6.01
CA GLY A 334 18.90 -2.99 -4.91
C GLY A 334 19.33 -1.61 -5.40
N ILE A 335 20.18 -1.56 -6.44
CA ILE A 335 20.64 -0.28 -7.03
C ILE A 335 19.48 0.47 -7.69
N VAL A 336 18.64 -0.23 -8.48
CA VAL A 336 17.42 0.33 -9.05
C VAL A 336 16.52 0.87 -7.93
N GLY A 337 16.37 0.10 -6.86
CA GLY A 337 15.60 0.49 -5.68
C GLY A 337 16.14 1.74 -4.99
N CYS A 338 17.46 1.83 -4.82
CA CYS A 338 18.13 3.02 -4.29
C CYS A 338 17.82 4.26 -5.16
N GLY A 339 17.93 4.14 -6.48
CA GLY A 339 17.58 5.21 -7.42
C GLY A 339 16.13 5.67 -7.27
N LEU A 340 15.19 4.74 -7.12
CA LEU A 340 13.78 5.05 -6.87
C LEU A 340 13.57 5.75 -5.52
N ALA A 341 14.22 5.28 -4.45
CA ALA A 341 14.14 5.91 -3.13
C ALA A 341 14.70 7.35 -3.16
N LEU A 342 15.82 7.58 -3.85
CA LEU A 342 16.40 8.91 -4.06
C LEU A 342 15.50 9.80 -4.95
N GLY A 343 14.85 9.23 -5.97
CA GLY A 343 13.85 9.93 -6.77
C GLY A 343 12.65 10.39 -5.90
N GLY A 344 12.16 9.52 -5.04
CA GLY A 344 11.14 9.87 -4.05
C GLY A 344 11.62 10.96 -3.07
N LEU A 345 12.88 10.89 -2.62
CA LEU A 345 13.50 11.89 -1.76
C LEU A 345 13.60 13.26 -2.46
N ALA A 346 13.93 13.28 -3.75
CA ALA A 346 13.95 14.53 -4.52
C ALA A 346 12.55 15.17 -4.61
N ILE A 347 11.50 14.38 -4.88
CA ILE A 347 10.12 14.87 -4.88
C ILE A 347 9.72 15.37 -3.47
N TRP A 348 10.08 14.62 -2.43
CA TRP A 348 9.86 15.03 -1.03
C TRP A 348 10.56 16.35 -0.73
N ALA A 349 11.81 16.54 -1.18
CA ALA A 349 12.56 17.79 -0.95
C ALA A 349 11.87 19.00 -1.60
N VAL A 350 11.33 18.84 -2.82
CA VAL A 350 10.51 19.87 -3.47
C VAL A 350 9.25 20.17 -2.64
N SER A 351 8.52 19.11 -2.20
CA SER A 351 7.33 19.25 -1.34
C SER A 351 7.64 20.03 -0.06
N TYR A 352 8.76 19.69 0.58
CA TYR A 352 9.20 20.31 1.82
C TYR A 352 9.66 21.76 1.64
N ALA A 353 10.36 22.07 0.55
CA ALA A 353 10.78 23.44 0.19
C ALA A 353 9.56 24.32 -0.10
N VAL A 354 8.59 23.85 -0.90
CA VAL A 354 7.34 24.57 -1.18
C VAL A 354 6.56 24.86 0.09
N GLN A 355 6.52 23.91 1.02
CA GLN A 355 5.83 24.10 2.30
C GLN A 355 6.51 25.18 3.17
N ARG A 356 7.85 25.22 3.21
CA ARG A 356 8.60 26.19 4.03
C ARG A 356 8.69 27.57 3.40
N GLY A 357 8.79 27.61 2.08
CA GLY A 357 9.06 28.85 1.36
C GLY A 357 7.87 29.78 1.24
N GLY A 358 6.67 29.39 1.64
CA GLY A 358 5.46 30.23 1.46
C GLY A 358 5.25 30.66 0.00
N ILE A 359 5.88 29.99 -0.98
CA ILE A 359 5.81 30.32 -2.39
C ILE A 359 4.40 30.05 -2.87
N GLY A 360 3.63 31.10 -2.79
CA GLY A 360 2.47 31.47 -3.56
C GLY A 360 1.48 30.36 -3.93
N LEU A 361 0.47 30.19 -3.08
CA LEU A 361 -0.91 30.13 -3.58
C LEU A 361 -1.69 31.18 -2.77
N PRO A 362 -2.57 31.99 -3.40
CA PRO A 362 -3.29 33.02 -2.69
C PRO A 362 -4.06 32.39 -1.54
N ARG A 363 -3.86 32.89 -0.32
CA ARG A 363 -4.81 32.67 0.77
C ARG A 363 -6.17 33.05 0.19
N ALA A 364 -7.16 32.15 0.32
CA ALA A 364 -8.54 32.51 0.07
C ALA A 364 -8.78 33.86 0.79
N ALA A 365 -9.32 34.81 0.04
CA ALA A 365 -9.57 36.17 0.56
C ALA A 365 -10.26 36.06 1.93
N GLU A 366 -9.66 36.68 2.95
CA GLU A 366 -10.35 36.92 4.21
C GLU A 366 -11.69 37.62 3.89
N PRO A 367 -12.80 37.16 4.48
CA PRO A 367 -14.05 37.92 4.33
C PRO A 367 -13.80 39.33 4.80
N LEU A 368 -14.17 40.29 3.96
CA LEU A 368 -14.11 41.71 4.29
C LEU A 368 -14.83 41.91 5.62
N PRO A 369 -14.27 42.74 6.53
CA PRO A 369 -14.96 43.10 7.77
C PRO A 369 -16.29 43.74 7.42
N ASP A 370 -17.37 43.22 7.99
CA ASP A 370 -18.70 43.83 7.97
C ASP A 370 -18.53 45.27 8.53
N ASN A 371 -18.53 46.26 7.65
CA ASN A 371 -18.69 47.63 8.03
C ASN A 371 -20.18 47.88 8.29
N GLY A 372 -20.51 47.93 9.56
CA GLY A 372 -21.63 48.33 10.33
C GLY A 372 -22.91 48.84 9.72
#